data_7d0d198010b7021aea8db177e1b6e110
#
_entry.id   7d0d198010b7021aea8db177e1b6e110
#
_cell.length_a   1.000
_cell.length_b   1.000
_cell.length_c   1.000
_cell.angle_alpha   90.00
_cell.angle_beta   90.00
_cell.angle_gamma   90.00
#
_symmetry.space_group_name_H-M   'P 1'
#
loop_
_entity.id
_entity.type
_entity.pdbx_description
1 polymer ?
#
loop_
_entity_poly.entity_id
_entity_poly.type
_entity_poly.pdbx_seq_one_letter_code
_entity_poly.pdbx_strand_id
1 'polypeptide(L)'
;MQILIVTPEAARWTAFGEGLRAAGLSCSFAGAPDDLKAESLKADRPLLVLWDEPYTGDALRAAGIGVIMADARINQSACTDEGHETFHEKVEGLGFLPNVPLTRTAEDARALANSLVKVSAL
;
A
#
# COMPACT_ATOMS: atom_id res chain seq x y z
N MET A 1 1.69 -0.31 -14.60
CA MET A 1 1.13 -0.82 -13.34
C MET A 1 1.55 0.09 -12.21
N GLN A 2 0.62 0.51 -11.39
CA GLN A 2 0.94 1.56 -10.44
C GLN A 2 0.59 1.17 -9.00
N ILE A 3 1.38 1.71 -8.08
CA ILE A 3 1.13 1.65 -6.65
C ILE A 3 0.64 3.02 -6.21
N LEU A 4 -0.48 3.03 -5.51
CA LEU A 4 -1.06 4.25 -4.98
C LEU A 4 -0.66 4.39 -3.50
N ILE A 5 0.12 5.41 -3.18
CA ILE A 5 0.59 5.67 -1.82
C ILE A 5 -0.29 6.77 -1.20
N VAL A 6 -0.96 6.43 -0.10
CA VAL A 6 -1.79 7.39 0.64
C VAL A 6 -0.94 7.97 1.76
N THR A 7 -0.54 9.24 1.61
CA THR A 7 0.37 9.90 2.53
C THR A 7 0.12 11.40 2.58
N PRO A 8 0.23 12.03 3.77
CA PRO A 8 0.22 13.49 3.86
C PRO A 8 1.54 14.12 3.45
N GLU A 9 2.61 13.34 3.25
CA GLU A 9 3.95 13.85 2.93
C GLU A 9 4.61 13.01 1.84
N ALA A 10 4.25 13.27 0.58
CA ALA A 10 4.80 12.51 -0.55
C ALA A 10 6.33 12.59 -0.64
N ALA A 11 6.93 13.71 -0.20
CA ALA A 11 8.38 13.90 -0.31
C ALA A 11 9.21 12.85 0.43
N ARG A 12 8.70 12.27 1.51
CA ARG A 12 9.44 11.25 2.26
C ARG A 12 9.45 9.87 1.58
N TRP A 13 8.75 9.76 0.46
CA TRP A 13 8.68 8.52 -0.33
C TRP A 13 9.57 8.55 -1.58
N THR A 14 10.46 9.53 -1.71
CA THR A 14 11.28 9.70 -2.91
C THR A 14 12.16 8.48 -3.21
N ALA A 15 12.93 8.03 -2.22
CA ALA A 15 13.81 6.87 -2.40
C ALA A 15 13.02 5.58 -2.67
N PHE A 16 11.90 5.42 -1.96
CA PHE A 16 11.00 4.30 -2.17
C PHE A 16 10.45 4.30 -3.60
N GLY A 17 10.00 5.45 -4.08
CA GLY A 17 9.49 5.59 -5.45
C GLY A 17 10.54 5.27 -6.51
N GLU A 18 11.79 5.65 -6.28
CA GLU A 18 12.89 5.29 -7.16
C GLU A 18 13.12 3.78 -7.21
N GLY A 19 13.03 3.11 -6.05
CA GLY A 19 13.13 1.67 -5.97
C GLY A 19 12.00 0.95 -6.69
N LEU A 20 10.79 1.46 -6.60
CA LEU A 20 9.65 0.92 -7.36
C LEU A 20 9.88 1.06 -8.86
N ARG A 21 10.34 2.22 -9.29
CA ARG A 21 10.60 2.47 -10.70
C ARG A 21 11.67 1.53 -11.25
N ALA A 22 12.72 1.29 -10.48
CA ALA A 22 13.77 0.33 -10.83
C ALA A 22 13.23 -1.09 -10.95
N ALA A 23 12.15 -1.41 -10.24
CA ALA A 23 11.48 -2.71 -10.32
C ALA A 23 10.40 -2.76 -11.42
N GLY A 24 10.28 -1.72 -12.24
CA GLY A 24 9.29 -1.68 -13.32
C GLY A 24 7.91 -1.21 -12.90
N LEU A 25 7.78 -0.63 -11.70
CA LEU A 25 6.50 -0.13 -11.19
C LEU A 25 6.52 1.39 -11.12
N SER A 26 5.35 1.99 -11.22
CA SER A 26 5.21 3.43 -11.02
C SER A 26 4.41 3.68 -9.74
N CYS A 27 4.50 4.89 -9.19
CA CYS A 27 3.70 5.25 -8.04
C CYS A 27 2.99 6.59 -8.27
N SER A 28 1.85 6.73 -7.62
CA SER A 28 1.12 7.98 -7.53
C SER A 28 0.73 8.19 -6.07
N PHE A 29 0.28 9.39 -5.73
CA PHE A 29 0.03 9.75 -4.34
C PHE A 29 -1.37 10.30 -4.16
N ALA A 30 -1.98 9.97 -3.01
CA ALA A 30 -3.21 10.59 -2.52
C ALA A 30 -2.91 11.17 -1.15
N GLY A 31 -3.43 12.35 -0.85
CA GLY A 31 -3.13 13.06 0.40
C GLY A 31 -3.88 12.53 1.61
N ALA A 32 -5.01 11.87 1.40
CA ALA A 32 -5.86 11.38 2.48
C ALA A 32 -6.74 10.23 1.97
N PRO A 33 -7.26 9.39 2.88
CA PRO A 33 -8.17 8.30 2.48
C PRO A 33 -9.41 8.79 1.73
N ASP A 34 -9.92 9.96 2.07
CA ASP A 34 -11.11 10.53 1.41
C ASP A 34 -10.86 10.87 -0.06
N ASP A 35 -9.60 10.97 -0.48
CA ASP A 35 -9.25 11.23 -1.87
C ASP A 35 -9.38 9.97 -2.74
N LEU A 36 -9.53 8.81 -2.13
CA LEU A 36 -9.74 7.56 -2.84
C LEU A 36 -11.22 7.36 -3.15
N LYS A 37 -11.60 7.65 -4.39
CA LYS A 37 -12.98 7.46 -4.84
C LYS A 37 -13.15 6.07 -5.41
N ALA A 38 -14.21 5.38 -5.01
CA ALA A 38 -14.49 4.02 -5.47
C ALA A 38 -14.54 3.96 -7.01
N GLU A 39 -15.11 4.96 -7.63
CA GLU A 39 -15.23 5.05 -9.09
C GLU A 39 -13.85 5.10 -9.75
N SER A 40 -12.93 5.90 -9.20
CA SER A 40 -11.57 6.01 -9.72
C SER A 40 -10.80 4.72 -9.52
N LEU A 41 -10.96 4.06 -8.37
CA LEU A 41 -10.31 2.79 -8.10
C LEU A 41 -10.77 1.69 -9.06
N LYS A 42 -12.04 1.69 -9.43
CA LYS A 42 -12.58 0.72 -10.38
C LYS A 42 -12.14 1.01 -11.81
N ALA A 43 -12.11 2.30 -12.19
CA ALA A 43 -11.78 2.71 -13.56
C ALA A 43 -10.29 2.52 -13.87
N ASP A 44 -9.42 2.80 -12.91
CA ASP A 44 -7.97 2.70 -13.06
C ASP A 44 -7.41 2.01 -11.82
N ARG A 45 -7.66 0.71 -11.75
CA ARG A 45 -7.31 -0.08 -10.57
C ARG A 45 -5.81 -0.10 -10.32
N PRO A 46 -5.35 0.40 -9.15
CA PRO A 46 -3.95 0.26 -8.78
C PRO A 46 -3.62 -1.19 -8.47
N LEU A 47 -2.36 -1.55 -8.63
CA LEU A 47 -1.88 -2.87 -8.27
C LEU A 47 -1.91 -3.05 -6.75
N LEU A 48 -1.64 -1.97 -6.02
CA LEU A 48 -1.61 -1.97 -4.56
C LEU A 48 -1.89 -0.58 -4.04
N VAL A 49 -2.61 -0.51 -2.92
CA VAL A 49 -2.76 0.72 -2.13
C VAL A 49 -1.86 0.57 -0.90
N LEU A 50 -0.95 1.53 -0.72
CA LEU A 50 0.00 1.55 0.39
C LEU A 50 -0.35 2.71 1.32
N TRP A 51 -0.69 2.38 2.56
CA TRP A 51 -1.10 3.34 3.56
C TRP A 51 0.10 3.77 4.39
N ASP A 52 0.38 5.08 4.42
CA ASP A 52 1.45 5.63 5.24
C ASP A 52 0.95 5.88 6.66
N GLU A 53 1.86 6.16 7.60
CA GLU A 53 1.48 6.77 8.86
C GLU A 53 0.82 8.12 8.55
N PRO A 54 -0.18 8.57 9.27
CA PRO A 54 -0.65 8.08 10.56
C PRO A 54 -1.81 7.08 10.48
N TYR A 55 -2.06 6.47 9.35
CA TYR A 55 -3.20 5.57 9.18
C TYR A 55 -2.88 4.21 9.83
N THR A 56 -3.35 4.03 11.06
CA THR A 56 -3.11 2.83 11.86
C THR A 56 -4.38 2.38 12.58
N GLY A 57 -4.36 1.18 13.15
CA GLY A 57 -5.45 0.68 13.97
C GLY A 57 -6.79 0.64 13.26
N ASP A 58 -7.84 1.12 13.94
CA ASP A 58 -9.21 1.09 13.42
C ASP A 58 -9.38 1.97 12.17
N ALA A 59 -8.66 3.08 12.09
CA ALA A 59 -8.71 3.95 10.92
C ALA A 59 -8.15 3.24 9.68
N LEU A 60 -7.04 2.52 9.83
CA LEU A 60 -6.45 1.75 8.76
C LEU A 60 -7.40 0.62 8.32
N ARG A 61 -7.99 -0.08 9.29
CA ARG A 61 -8.91 -1.18 8.99
C ARG A 61 -10.13 -0.68 8.24
N ALA A 62 -10.73 0.44 8.68
CA ALA A 62 -11.89 1.03 8.02
C ALA A 62 -11.56 1.46 6.59
N ALA A 63 -10.41 2.10 6.40
CA ALA A 63 -9.96 2.54 5.07
C ALA A 63 -9.69 1.33 4.15
N GLY A 64 -9.08 0.28 4.68
CA GLY A 64 -8.82 -0.95 3.94
C GLY A 64 -10.10 -1.66 3.50
N ILE A 65 -11.10 -1.69 4.36
CA ILE A 65 -12.42 -2.24 4.02
C ILE A 65 -13.03 -1.44 2.85
N GLY A 66 -12.91 -0.12 2.90
CA GLY A 66 -13.39 0.73 1.80
C GLY A 66 -12.78 0.38 0.45
N VAL A 67 -11.49 0.07 0.41
CA VAL A 67 -10.80 -0.34 -0.82
C VAL A 67 -11.33 -1.69 -1.30
N ILE A 68 -11.49 -2.65 -0.40
CA ILE A 68 -12.03 -3.99 -0.73
C ILE A 68 -13.44 -3.87 -1.31
N MET A 69 -14.26 -3.01 -0.73
CA MET A 69 -15.62 -2.79 -1.20
C MET A 69 -15.64 -2.17 -2.60
N ALA A 70 -14.63 -1.37 -2.94
CA ALA A 70 -14.50 -0.81 -4.28
C ALA A 70 -14.05 -1.87 -5.29
N ASP A 71 -13.00 -2.62 -4.96
CA ASP A 71 -12.50 -3.72 -5.80
C ASP A 71 -11.62 -4.64 -4.93
N ALA A 72 -12.11 -5.82 -4.65
CA ALA A 72 -11.43 -6.78 -3.78
C ALA A 72 -10.12 -7.33 -4.38
N ARG A 73 -9.84 -7.06 -5.65
CA ARG A 73 -8.60 -7.50 -6.31
C ARG A 73 -7.41 -6.58 -6.03
N ILE A 74 -7.65 -5.40 -5.46
CA ILE A 74 -6.59 -4.46 -5.12
C ILE A 74 -5.83 -4.99 -3.90
N ASN A 75 -4.52 -5.16 -4.03
CA ASN A 75 -3.67 -5.51 -2.90
C ASN A 75 -3.46 -4.29 -2.01
N GLN A 76 -3.16 -4.52 -0.75
CA GLN A 76 -2.90 -3.44 0.21
C GLN A 76 -1.70 -3.76 1.07
N SER A 77 -1.03 -2.72 1.56
CA SER A 77 -0.03 -2.82 2.60
C SER A 77 0.00 -1.51 3.39
N ALA A 78 0.76 -1.46 4.45
CA ALA A 78 0.89 -0.25 5.26
C ALA A 78 2.33 -0.05 5.72
N CYS A 79 2.70 1.20 5.89
CA CYS A 79 4.01 1.58 6.40
C CYS A 79 3.92 1.71 7.91
N THR A 80 4.58 0.82 8.63
CA THR A 80 4.54 0.79 10.09
C THR A 80 5.78 0.07 10.63
N ASP A 81 6.15 0.38 11.86
CA ASP A 81 7.25 -0.27 12.56
C ASP A 81 6.80 -1.48 13.38
N GLU A 82 5.54 -1.86 13.28
CA GLU A 82 5.03 -3.03 13.99
C GLU A 82 5.68 -4.32 13.47
N GLY A 83 5.84 -5.31 14.33
CA GLY A 83 6.28 -6.63 13.90
C GLY A 83 5.26 -7.26 12.95
N HIS A 84 5.72 -8.13 12.07
CA HIS A 84 4.87 -8.74 11.05
C HIS A 84 3.66 -9.47 11.65
N GLU A 85 3.84 -10.18 12.76
CA GLU A 85 2.74 -10.91 13.39
C GLU A 85 1.69 -9.96 13.96
N THR A 86 2.12 -8.91 14.66
CA THR A 86 1.21 -7.92 15.23
C THR A 86 0.42 -7.20 14.13
N PHE A 87 1.12 -6.81 13.08
CA PHE A 87 0.48 -6.17 11.94
C PHE A 87 -0.52 -7.10 11.26
N HIS A 88 -0.13 -8.35 11.03
CA HIS A 88 -0.99 -9.35 10.39
C HIS A 88 -2.29 -9.56 11.18
N GLU A 89 -2.21 -9.63 12.50
CA GLU A 89 -3.40 -9.78 13.34
C GLU A 89 -4.37 -8.60 13.18
N LYS A 90 -3.84 -7.38 13.07
CA LYS A 90 -4.66 -6.17 12.96
C LYS A 90 -5.39 -6.09 11.61
N VAL A 91 -4.81 -6.63 10.56
CA VAL A 91 -5.36 -6.55 9.20
C VAL A 91 -5.81 -7.90 8.67
N GLU A 92 -5.95 -8.88 9.55
CA GLU A 92 -6.39 -10.22 9.18
C GLU A 92 -7.74 -10.18 8.45
N GLY A 93 -7.82 -10.93 7.37
CA GLY A 93 -9.03 -10.97 6.54
C GLY A 93 -9.14 -9.87 5.51
N LEU A 94 -8.21 -8.90 5.49
CA LEU A 94 -8.24 -7.78 4.55
C LEU A 94 -7.32 -7.96 3.35
N GLY A 95 -6.56 -9.06 3.29
CA GLY A 95 -5.67 -9.34 2.16
C GLY A 95 -4.45 -8.43 2.10
N PHE A 96 -3.96 -7.96 3.25
CA PHE A 96 -2.77 -7.12 3.29
C PHE A 96 -1.51 -7.95 3.09
N LEU A 97 -0.57 -7.40 2.34
CA LEU A 97 0.78 -7.91 2.22
C LEU A 97 1.60 -7.51 3.47
N PRO A 98 2.80 -8.11 3.66
CA PRO A 98 3.66 -7.70 4.77
C PRO A 98 3.90 -6.18 4.76
N ASN A 99 3.97 -5.61 5.96
CA ASN A 99 4.11 -4.16 6.12
C ASN A 99 5.47 -3.64 5.62
N VAL A 100 5.46 -2.37 5.20
CA VAL A 100 6.66 -1.65 4.78
C VAL A 100 7.28 -0.97 6.00
N PRO A 101 8.61 -1.09 6.21
CA PRO A 101 9.28 -0.39 7.31
C PRO A 101 9.23 1.13 7.17
N LEU A 102 9.37 1.84 8.29
CA LEU A 102 9.37 3.31 8.31
C LEU A 102 10.57 3.93 7.59
N THR A 103 11.58 3.15 7.28
CA THR A 103 12.77 3.62 6.57
C THR A 103 12.49 4.03 5.13
N ARG A 104 11.48 3.44 4.51
CA ARG A 104 11.02 3.76 3.14
C ARG A 104 12.16 3.85 2.13
N THR A 105 13.06 2.86 2.18
CA THR A 105 14.23 2.81 1.30
C THR A 105 13.89 2.19 -0.06
N ALA A 106 14.81 2.30 -1.02
CA ALA A 106 14.69 1.60 -2.29
C ALA A 106 14.67 0.08 -2.09
N GLU A 107 15.36 -0.43 -1.08
CA GLU A 107 15.33 -1.85 -0.74
C GLU A 107 13.97 -2.29 -0.21
N ASP A 108 13.33 -1.43 0.60
CA ASP A 108 11.98 -1.68 1.08
C ASP A 108 11.00 -1.78 -0.09
N ALA A 109 11.18 -0.92 -1.09
CA ALA A 109 10.37 -0.95 -2.32
C ALA A 109 10.58 -2.25 -3.09
N ARG A 110 11.81 -2.71 -3.18
CA ARG A 110 12.14 -3.96 -3.86
C ARG A 110 11.50 -5.16 -3.15
N ALA A 111 11.53 -5.16 -1.82
CA ALA A 111 10.90 -6.22 -1.04
C ALA A 111 9.39 -6.26 -1.28
N LEU A 112 8.74 -5.10 -1.34
CA LEU A 112 7.31 -5.01 -1.66
C LEU A 112 7.03 -5.51 -3.07
N ALA A 113 7.84 -5.11 -4.04
CA ALA A 113 7.70 -5.55 -5.43
C ALA A 113 7.81 -7.07 -5.53
N ASN A 114 8.74 -7.68 -4.80
CA ASN A 114 8.90 -9.13 -4.76
C ASN A 114 7.67 -9.82 -4.17
N SER A 115 7.07 -9.24 -3.13
CA SER A 115 5.85 -9.77 -2.54
C SER A 115 4.69 -9.73 -3.55
N LEU A 116 4.59 -8.65 -4.32
CA LEU A 116 3.58 -8.51 -5.37
C LEU A 116 3.75 -9.56 -6.47
N VAL A 117 4.97 -9.83 -6.87
CA VAL A 117 5.24 -10.86 -7.88
C VAL A 117 4.77 -12.22 -7.40
N LYS A 118 5.03 -12.56 -6.14
CA LYS A 118 4.60 -13.85 -5.57
C LYS A 118 3.08 -13.99 -5.56
N VAL A 119 2.37 -12.92 -5.22
CA VAL A 119 0.91 -12.93 -5.22
C VAL A 119 0.36 -13.04 -6.64
N SER A 120 0.97 -12.32 -7.59
CA SER A 120 0.53 -12.32 -8.98
C SER A 120 0.83 -13.64 -9.70
N ALA A 121 1.81 -14.41 -9.22
CA ALA A 121 2.17 -15.68 -9.82
C ALA A 121 1.17 -16.81 -9.47
N LEU A 122 0.31 -16.54 -8.52
CA LEU A 122 -0.72 -17.49 -8.11
C LEU A 122 -1.98 -17.31 -8.95
#